data_aa79ba9ddac279ac525204bf76d23407
#
_entry.id   aa79ba9ddac279ac525204bf76d23407
#
_cell.length_a   1.000
_cell.length_b   1.000
_cell.length_c   1.000
_cell.angle_alpha   90.00
_cell.angle_beta   90.00
_cell.angle_gamma   90.00
#
_symmetry.space_group_name_H-M   'P 1'
#
loop_
_entity.id
_entity.type
_entity.pdbx_description
1 polymer ?
#
loop_
_entity_poly.entity_id
_entity_poly.type
_entity_poly.pdbx_seq_one_letter_code
_entity_poly.pdbx_strand_id
1 'polypeptide(L)'
;YRNVRKNKVSKKSGTNHRDILDISKMSIEEVIEYVRKRLENYNPQPVRRKEIPKENGKTRPLGIPTIEDRLIQQCIKQVLEPICEAKFYHHSYGFRPNRSTHHAVSRAMTLMNKTKLHYVVDIDIKGFFDNVDHSKLIKQMWSLGIQDKNLICVINKMLKAEIKGVGVPNKGTPQGGILSPLLANIVLNELDWWVSSQWEAFPTRKNYSKIRTLKSGKAYLDHSNKYRAMKESTKLKRMFIVRYADDFKIFCSSYEDAQKIFIATKQWLSERLHLEVSPDKSKITNLRKNYTDFL
;
A
#
# COMPACT_ATOMS: atom_id res chain seq x y z
N TYR A 1 22.22 3.05 -6.83
CA TYR A 1 22.52 2.46 -8.13
C TYR A 1 22.10 0.98 -8.20
N ARG A 2 22.64 0.07 -7.36
CA ARG A 2 22.35 -1.38 -7.40
C ARG A 2 20.85 -1.70 -7.40
N ASN A 3 20.05 -1.04 -6.57
CA ASN A 3 18.62 -1.27 -6.49
C ASN A 3 17.87 -0.81 -7.76
N VAL A 4 18.29 0.31 -8.35
CA VAL A 4 17.72 0.79 -9.63
C VAL A 4 18.09 -0.18 -10.76
N ARG A 5 19.34 -0.66 -10.83
CA ARG A 5 19.83 -1.61 -11.85
C ARG A 5 19.07 -2.94 -11.83
N LYS A 6 18.75 -3.47 -10.64
CA LYS A 6 17.99 -4.72 -10.48
C LYS A 6 16.53 -4.61 -10.95
N ASN A 7 15.98 -3.41 -11.11
CA ASN A 7 14.62 -3.22 -11.57
C ASN A 7 14.50 -3.60 -13.05
N LYS A 8 13.51 -4.46 -13.40
CA LYS A 8 13.25 -4.89 -14.78
C LYS A 8 13.02 -3.74 -15.76
N VAL A 9 12.62 -2.57 -15.26
CA VAL A 9 12.38 -1.35 -16.06
C VAL A 9 13.64 -0.46 -16.16
N SER A 10 14.77 -0.82 -15.55
CA SER A 10 15.99 0.00 -15.51
C SER A 10 16.54 0.37 -16.89
N LYS A 11 16.43 -0.55 -17.85
CA LYS A 11 16.83 -0.35 -19.26
C LYS A 11 15.78 0.38 -20.10
N LYS A 12 14.58 0.69 -19.57
CA LYS A 12 13.58 1.49 -20.29
C LYS A 12 13.83 2.97 -20.01
N SER A 13 14.17 3.71 -21.04
CA SER A 13 14.41 5.15 -20.95
C SER A 13 13.12 5.94 -20.67
N GLY A 14 13.26 7.07 -19.97
CA GLY A 14 12.23 8.09 -19.82
C GLY A 14 12.07 8.94 -21.09
N THR A 15 11.72 10.20 -20.91
CA THR A 15 11.54 11.18 -22.00
C THR A 15 12.87 11.65 -22.61
N ASN A 16 13.97 11.56 -21.88
CA ASN A 16 15.31 11.99 -22.28
C ASN A 16 16.14 10.89 -22.96
N HIS A 17 15.55 9.73 -23.23
CA HIS A 17 16.19 8.57 -23.86
C HIS A 17 17.41 8.00 -23.14
N ARG A 18 17.70 8.41 -21.89
CA ARG A 18 18.76 7.88 -21.05
C ARG A 18 18.28 6.68 -20.20
N ASP A 19 19.17 5.74 -19.94
CA ASP A 19 18.90 4.56 -19.12
C ASP A 19 19.97 4.33 -18.03
N ILE A 20 19.93 3.20 -17.35
CA ILE A 20 20.84 2.86 -16.25
C ILE A 20 22.31 2.72 -16.71
N LEU A 21 22.55 2.42 -18.00
CA LEU A 21 23.90 2.30 -18.53
C LEU A 21 24.60 3.65 -18.60
N ASP A 22 23.84 4.73 -18.83
CA ASP A 22 24.39 6.10 -18.82
C ASP A 22 24.85 6.50 -17.42
N ILE A 23 24.10 6.13 -16.39
CA ILE A 23 24.53 6.34 -14.99
C ILE A 23 25.73 5.47 -14.63
N SER A 24 25.89 4.28 -15.24
CA SER A 24 27.00 3.38 -14.95
C SER A 24 28.36 3.88 -15.47
N LYS A 25 28.39 4.88 -16.35
CA LYS A 25 29.60 5.53 -16.85
C LYS A 25 30.16 6.56 -15.88
N MET A 26 29.36 6.98 -14.89
CA MET A 26 29.77 7.97 -13.89
C MET A 26 30.51 7.30 -12.73
N SER A 27 31.49 7.98 -12.15
CA SER A 27 32.12 7.56 -10.90
C SER A 27 31.13 7.64 -9.73
N ILE A 28 31.48 7.07 -8.59
CA ILE A 28 30.65 7.13 -7.38
C ILE A 28 30.51 8.59 -6.91
N GLU A 29 31.60 9.32 -6.92
CA GLU A 29 31.70 10.73 -6.52
C GLU A 29 30.81 11.60 -7.41
N GLU A 30 30.87 11.42 -8.73
CA GLU A 30 30.02 12.12 -9.69
C GLU A 30 28.54 11.83 -9.48
N VAL A 31 28.16 10.59 -9.19
CA VAL A 31 26.76 10.25 -8.88
C VAL A 31 26.29 10.89 -7.58
N ILE A 32 27.13 10.92 -6.54
CA ILE A 32 26.82 11.58 -5.26
C ILE A 32 26.61 13.08 -5.46
N GLU A 33 27.55 13.73 -6.14
CA GLU A 33 27.48 15.16 -6.41
C GLU A 33 26.26 15.51 -7.27
N TYR A 34 25.98 14.71 -8.30
CA TYR A 34 24.79 14.85 -9.12
C TYR A 34 23.50 14.79 -8.29
N VAL A 35 23.40 13.79 -7.39
CA VAL A 35 22.21 13.63 -6.53
C VAL A 35 22.04 14.82 -5.59
N ARG A 36 23.13 15.28 -4.94
CA ARG A 36 23.12 16.45 -4.05
C ARG A 36 22.62 17.69 -4.78
N LYS A 37 23.26 18.04 -5.90
CA LYS A 37 22.92 19.20 -6.72
C LYS A 37 21.46 19.15 -7.21
N ARG A 38 20.97 17.97 -7.58
CA ARG A 38 19.56 17.79 -8.00
C ARG A 38 18.59 18.01 -6.85
N LEU A 39 18.92 17.60 -5.63
CA LEU A 39 18.04 17.74 -4.47
C LEU A 39 17.98 19.17 -3.94
N GLU A 40 19.02 19.97 -4.10
CA GLU A 40 19.03 21.39 -3.71
C GLU A 40 17.93 22.19 -4.43
N ASN A 41 17.76 21.93 -5.73
CA ASN A 41 16.72 22.57 -6.54
C ASN A 41 15.99 21.54 -7.40
N TYR A 42 15.26 20.63 -6.72
CA TYR A 42 14.62 19.54 -7.42
C TYR A 42 13.49 20.03 -8.34
N ASN A 43 13.64 19.69 -9.62
CA ASN A 43 12.61 19.86 -10.64
C ASN A 43 12.50 18.55 -11.44
N PRO A 44 11.37 17.81 -11.34
CA PRO A 44 11.19 16.55 -12.05
C PRO A 44 11.12 16.77 -13.56
N GLN A 45 11.65 15.82 -14.30
CA GLN A 45 11.46 15.79 -15.75
C GLN A 45 10.11 15.18 -16.12
N PRO A 46 9.56 15.50 -17.31
CA PRO A 46 8.31 14.90 -17.75
C PRO A 46 8.37 13.38 -17.77
N VAL A 47 7.28 12.76 -17.33
CA VAL A 47 7.12 11.31 -17.27
C VAL A 47 6.64 10.80 -18.63
N ARG A 48 7.30 9.79 -19.19
CA ARG A 48 6.86 9.13 -20.41
C ARG A 48 5.71 8.18 -20.14
N ARG A 49 4.56 8.37 -20.78
CA ARG A 49 3.42 7.45 -20.69
C ARG A 49 3.56 6.30 -21.69
N LYS A 50 3.28 5.07 -21.22
CA LYS A 50 3.18 3.88 -22.06
C LYS A 50 1.93 3.10 -21.66
N GLU A 51 1.05 2.81 -22.63
CA GLU A 51 -0.10 1.96 -22.41
C GLU A 51 0.32 0.48 -22.48
N ILE A 52 -0.08 -0.31 -21.48
CA ILE A 52 0.14 -1.75 -21.42
C ILE A 52 -1.21 -2.44 -21.54
N PRO A 53 -1.42 -3.33 -22.53
CA PRO A 53 -2.68 -4.06 -22.67
C PRO A 53 -2.89 -4.98 -21.46
N LYS A 54 -4.16 -5.09 -21.02
CA LYS A 54 -4.64 -6.05 -20.04
C LYS A 54 -5.36 -7.21 -20.75
N GLU A 55 -5.47 -8.35 -20.09
CA GLU A 55 -6.17 -9.55 -20.62
C GLU A 55 -7.63 -9.29 -20.99
N ASN A 56 -8.27 -8.31 -20.35
CA ASN A 56 -9.66 -7.91 -20.62
C ASN A 56 -9.83 -6.85 -21.72
N GLY A 57 -8.83 -6.65 -22.58
CA GLY A 57 -8.85 -5.68 -23.68
C GLY A 57 -8.69 -4.20 -23.28
N LYS A 58 -8.67 -3.90 -21.97
CA LYS A 58 -8.39 -2.54 -21.46
C LYS A 58 -6.89 -2.29 -21.41
N THR A 59 -6.47 -1.04 -21.36
CA THR A 59 -5.06 -0.67 -21.17
C THR A 59 -4.78 -0.24 -19.74
N ARG A 60 -3.52 -0.35 -19.34
CA ARG A 60 -2.98 0.18 -18.10
C ARG A 60 -1.94 1.25 -18.42
N PRO A 61 -2.15 2.51 -18.04
CA PRO A 61 -1.16 3.55 -18.24
C PRO A 61 0.03 3.34 -17.29
N LEU A 62 1.22 3.17 -17.86
CA LEU A 62 2.48 3.11 -17.09
C LEU A 62 3.22 4.43 -17.28
N GLY A 63 3.49 5.12 -16.17
CA GLY A 63 4.37 6.31 -16.16
C GLY A 63 5.82 5.90 -15.96
N ILE A 64 6.70 6.24 -16.89
CA ILE A 64 8.14 5.93 -16.83
C ILE A 64 8.89 7.25 -16.59
N PRO A 65 9.31 7.55 -15.33
CA PRO A 65 10.17 8.67 -15.05
C PRO A 65 11.55 8.48 -15.69
N THR A 66 12.30 9.56 -15.87
CA THR A 66 13.68 9.49 -16.32
C THR A 66 14.56 8.70 -15.35
N ILE A 67 15.70 8.21 -15.82
CA ILE A 67 16.57 7.40 -14.98
C ILE A 67 17.13 8.22 -13.80
N GLU A 68 17.35 9.49 -14.01
CA GLU A 68 17.80 10.45 -13.01
C GLU A 68 16.75 10.64 -11.92
N ASP A 69 15.47 10.83 -12.28
CA ASP A 69 14.39 10.96 -11.31
C ASP A 69 14.16 9.63 -10.56
N ARG A 70 14.31 8.48 -11.23
CA ARG A 70 14.29 7.17 -10.57
C ARG A 70 15.41 6.98 -9.56
N LEU A 71 16.60 7.54 -9.84
CA LEU A 71 17.71 7.53 -8.88
C LEU A 71 17.36 8.35 -7.63
N ILE A 72 16.83 9.56 -7.80
CA ILE A 72 16.36 10.40 -6.68
C ILE A 72 15.26 9.71 -5.89
N GLN A 73 14.26 9.13 -6.58
CA GLN A 73 13.18 8.35 -5.95
C GLN A 73 13.73 7.18 -5.12
N GLN A 74 14.78 6.51 -5.61
CA GLN A 74 15.41 5.40 -4.87
C GLN A 74 16.14 5.88 -3.62
N CYS A 75 16.83 7.02 -3.68
CA CYS A 75 17.48 7.62 -2.50
C CYS A 75 16.43 7.95 -1.43
N ILE A 76 15.35 8.63 -1.81
CA ILE A 76 14.25 8.99 -0.91
C ILE A 76 13.59 7.72 -0.34
N LYS A 77 13.32 6.72 -1.17
CA LYS A 77 12.73 5.45 -0.73
C LYS A 77 13.57 4.79 0.36
N GLN A 78 14.89 4.72 0.21
CA GLN A 78 15.78 4.09 1.19
C GLN A 78 15.75 4.76 2.56
N VAL A 79 15.53 6.07 2.61
CA VAL A 79 15.39 6.83 3.86
C VAL A 79 13.99 6.65 4.46
N LEU A 80 12.94 6.72 3.64
CA LEU A 80 11.55 6.68 4.12
C LEU A 80 11.06 5.28 4.46
N GLU A 81 11.52 4.25 3.74
CA GLU A 81 11.00 2.88 3.89
C GLU A 81 11.12 2.36 5.32
N PRO A 82 12.26 2.46 6.05
CA PRO A 82 12.33 2.00 7.43
C PRO A 82 11.46 2.81 8.39
N ILE A 83 11.28 4.12 8.16
CA ILE A 83 10.41 4.97 8.96
C ILE A 83 8.94 4.53 8.80
N CYS A 84 8.52 4.30 7.57
CA CYS A 84 7.17 3.84 7.24
C CYS A 84 6.92 2.41 7.74
N GLU A 85 7.89 1.48 7.57
CA GLU A 85 7.77 0.10 8.01
C GLU A 85 7.49 -0.02 9.51
N ALA A 86 8.08 0.85 10.33
CA ALA A 86 7.83 0.91 11.77
C ALA A 86 6.39 1.30 12.13
N LYS A 87 5.65 1.92 11.20
CA LYS A 87 4.29 2.44 11.40
C LYS A 87 3.22 1.65 10.66
N PHE A 88 3.61 0.85 9.66
CA PHE A 88 2.66 0.09 8.86
C PHE A 88 2.02 -1.04 9.65
N TYR A 89 0.72 -1.20 9.41
CA TYR A 89 -0.04 -2.30 9.97
C TYR A 89 0.56 -3.66 9.58
N HIS A 90 0.62 -4.58 10.53
CA HIS A 90 1.39 -5.83 10.34
C HIS A 90 0.77 -6.84 9.38
N HIS A 91 -0.53 -6.75 9.04
CA HIS A 91 -1.19 -7.62 8.06
C HIS A 91 -1.37 -6.95 6.70
N SER A 92 -0.56 -5.96 6.39
CA SER A 92 -0.32 -5.44 5.04
C SER A 92 0.99 -6.06 4.49
N TYR A 93 0.96 -6.61 3.28
CA TYR A 93 2.03 -7.46 2.77
C TYR A 93 2.64 -6.99 1.44
N GLY A 94 1.86 -6.34 0.57
CA GLY A 94 2.31 -5.93 -0.76
C GLY A 94 3.36 -4.81 -0.72
N PHE A 95 4.36 -4.90 -1.60
CA PHE A 95 5.43 -3.91 -1.78
C PHE A 95 6.30 -3.64 -0.55
N ARG A 96 6.28 -4.52 0.43
CA ARG A 96 7.03 -4.36 1.69
C ARG A 96 8.22 -5.32 1.73
N PRO A 97 9.36 -4.93 2.35
CA PRO A 97 10.51 -5.80 2.51
C PRO A 97 10.15 -7.01 3.39
N ASN A 98 10.73 -8.17 3.05
CA ASN A 98 10.54 -9.43 3.77
C ASN A 98 9.09 -9.93 3.89
N ARG A 99 8.18 -9.44 3.02
CA ARG A 99 6.79 -9.86 2.93
C ARG A 99 6.46 -10.34 1.52
N SER A 100 5.52 -11.27 1.42
CA SER A 100 5.14 -11.89 0.16
C SER A 100 3.65 -12.22 0.11
N THR A 101 3.15 -12.59 -1.07
CA THR A 101 1.81 -13.14 -1.26
C THR A 101 1.56 -14.36 -0.38
N HIS A 102 2.55 -15.25 -0.22
CA HIS A 102 2.44 -16.42 0.64
C HIS A 102 2.12 -16.06 2.10
N HIS A 103 2.69 -14.98 2.62
CA HIS A 103 2.37 -14.51 3.97
C HIS A 103 0.91 -14.02 4.06
N ALA A 104 0.41 -13.30 3.04
CA ALA A 104 -0.98 -12.86 2.99
C ALA A 104 -1.95 -14.05 2.93
N VAL A 105 -1.68 -15.01 2.04
CA VAL A 105 -2.46 -16.25 1.89
C VAL A 105 -2.46 -17.05 3.20
N SER A 106 -1.29 -17.25 3.82
CA SER A 106 -1.18 -17.96 5.10
C SER A 106 -2.00 -17.31 6.21
N ARG A 107 -2.03 -15.96 6.26
CA ARG A 107 -2.89 -15.23 7.20
C ARG A 107 -4.37 -15.45 6.88
N ALA A 108 -4.77 -15.35 5.62
CA ALA A 108 -6.14 -15.61 5.18
C ALA A 108 -6.59 -17.04 5.54
N MET A 109 -5.78 -18.06 5.26
CA MET A 109 -6.04 -19.45 5.64
C MET A 109 -6.18 -19.62 7.15
N THR A 110 -5.38 -18.92 7.95
CA THR A 110 -5.50 -18.94 9.41
C THR A 110 -6.84 -18.36 9.86
N LEU A 111 -7.28 -17.25 9.26
CA LEU A 111 -8.59 -16.64 9.56
C LEU A 111 -9.75 -17.55 9.17
N MET A 112 -9.67 -18.23 8.04
CA MET A 112 -10.70 -19.18 7.58
C MET A 112 -10.74 -20.47 8.44
N ASN A 113 -9.60 -21.12 8.59
CA ASN A 113 -9.54 -22.47 9.16
C ASN A 113 -9.55 -22.46 10.69
N LYS A 114 -8.74 -21.60 11.33
CA LYS A 114 -8.63 -21.56 12.79
C LYS A 114 -9.68 -20.66 13.45
N THR A 115 -9.95 -19.49 12.86
CA THR A 115 -10.89 -18.54 13.46
C THR A 115 -12.32 -18.65 12.92
N LYS A 116 -12.54 -19.53 11.92
CA LYS A 116 -13.85 -19.84 11.32
C LYS A 116 -14.57 -18.61 10.76
N LEU A 117 -13.83 -17.69 10.14
CA LEU A 117 -14.37 -16.52 9.47
C LEU A 117 -14.58 -16.87 7.98
N HIS A 118 -15.81 -17.13 7.59
CA HIS A 118 -16.13 -17.64 6.26
C HIS A 118 -16.81 -16.63 5.34
N TYR A 119 -17.12 -15.45 5.83
CA TYR A 119 -17.66 -14.37 5.01
C TYR A 119 -16.57 -13.35 4.75
N VAL A 120 -16.33 -13.05 3.49
CA VAL A 120 -15.24 -12.19 3.06
C VAL A 120 -15.80 -11.02 2.27
N VAL A 121 -15.50 -9.83 2.74
CA VAL A 121 -15.71 -8.59 2.01
C VAL A 121 -14.49 -8.38 1.13
N ASP A 122 -14.67 -8.47 -0.17
CA ASP A 122 -13.68 -8.26 -1.22
C ASP A 122 -13.96 -6.93 -1.90
N ILE A 123 -13.03 -5.98 -1.80
CA ILE A 123 -13.20 -4.63 -2.34
C ILE A 123 -12.03 -4.31 -3.27
N ASP A 124 -12.36 -3.96 -4.52
CA ASP A 124 -11.43 -3.43 -5.52
C ASP A 124 -11.59 -1.91 -5.57
N ILE A 125 -10.49 -1.18 -5.37
CA ILE A 125 -10.47 0.29 -5.48
C ILE A 125 -10.30 0.67 -6.95
N LYS A 126 -11.23 1.46 -7.48
CA LYS A 126 -11.25 1.89 -8.88
C LYS A 126 -10.03 2.76 -9.20
N GLY A 127 -9.12 2.22 -10.03
CA GLY A 127 -7.94 2.96 -10.50
C GLY A 127 -7.11 3.56 -9.37
N PHE A 128 -6.81 2.80 -8.32
CA PHE A 128 -6.22 3.28 -7.08
C PHE A 128 -5.03 4.24 -7.30
N PHE A 129 -4.01 3.80 -8.06
CA PHE A 129 -2.81 4.61 -8.29
C PHE A 129 -3.09 5.93 -9.00
N ASP A 130 -4.11 5.98 -9.86
CA ASP A 130 -4.46 7.16 -10.63
C ASP A 130 -5.36 8.13 -9.84
N ASN A 131 -5.90 7.70 -8.69
CA ASN A 131 -6.85 8.46 -7.88
C ASN A 131 -6.33 8.87 -6.49
N VAL A 132 -5.08 8.63 -6.18
CA VAL A 132 -4.47 9.07 -4.90
C VAL A 132 -4.51 10.59 -4.80
N ASP A 133 -5.18 11.11 -3.78
CA ASP A 133 -5.21 12.56 -3.47
C ASP A 133 -3.85 13.00 -2.93
N HIS A 134 -3.20 13.94 -3.63
CA HIS A 134 -1.87 14.44 -3.25
C HIS A 134 -1.88 15.14 -1.88
N SER A 135 -2.88 15.96 -1.61
CA SER A 135 -2.99 16.72 -0.36
C SER A 135 -3.20 15.78 0.83
N LYS A 136 -4.04 14.75 0.64
CA LYS A 136 -4.28 13.72 1.65
C LYS A 136 -3.01 12.92 1.93
N LEU A 137 -2.32 12.46 0.90
CA LEU A 137 -1.05 11.73 1.02
C LEU A 137 -0.01 12.54 1.80
N ILE A 138 0.17 13.82 1.49
CA ILE A 138 1.11 14.69 2.21
C ILE A 138 0.73 14.81 3.70
N LYS A 139 -0.55 14.99 4.03
CA LYS A 139 -1.03 15.02 5.42
C LYS A 139 -0.78 13.69 6.14
N GLN A 140 -0.96 12.56 5.45
CA GLN A 140 -0.67 11.23 6.00
C GLN A 140 0.82 11.03 6.26
N MET A 141 1.70 11.47 5.35
CA MET A 141 3.15 11.45 5.56
C MET A 141 3.54 12.25 6.80
N TRP A 142 2.99 13.46 6.94
CA TRP A 142 3.22 14.30 8.12
C TRP A 142 2.79 13.59 9.42
N SER A 143 1.63 12.96 9.42
CA SER A 143 1.10 12.19 10.56
C SER A 143 1.92 10.96 10.92
N LEU A 144 2.62 10.37 9.94
CA LEU A 144 3.56 9.27 10.15
C LEU A 144 4.91 9.73 10.73
N GLY A 145 5.12 11.05 10.88
CA GLY A 145 6.35 11.64 11.42
C GLY A 145 7.36 12.07 10.34
N ILE A 146 6.98 12.03 9.06
CA ILE A 146 7.79 12.57 7.96
C ILE A 146 7.50 14.07 7.87
N GLN A 147 8.24 14.88 8.66
CA GLN A 147 7.96 16.31 8.87
C GLN A 147 9.01 17.23 8.28
N ASP A 148 9.96 16.71 7.52
CA ASP A 148 10.90 17.51 6.76
C ASP A 148 10.18 18.21 5.58
N LYS A 149 10.06 19.53 5.66
CA LYS A 149 9.36 20.35 4.67
C LYS A 149 10.02 20.29 3.30
N ASN A 150 11.36 20.23 3.25
CA ASN A 150 12.10 20.16 1.98
C ASN A 150 11.84 18.82 1.28
N LEU A 151 11.91 17.72 2.02
CA LEU A 151 11.62 16.40 1.50
C LEU A 151 10.17 16.31 1.01
N ILE A 152 9.21 16.81 1.78
CA ILE A 152 7.80 16.86 1.39
C ILE A 152 7.60 17.70 0.12
N CYS A 153 8.29 18.83 0.00
CA CYS A 153 8.27 19.65 -1.22
C CYS A 153 8.79 18.87 -2.44
N VAL A 154 9.91 18.17 -2.28
CA VAL A 154 10.48 17.30 -3.34
C VAL A 154 9.46 16.23 -3.78
N ILE A 155 8.82 15.54 -2.82
CA ILE A 155 7.82 14.51 -3.12
C ILE A 155 6.58 15.11 -3.79
N ASN A 156 6.11 16.27 -3.34
CA ASN A 156 5.00 16.97 -3.98
C ASN A 156 5.31 17.37 -5.42
N LYS A 157 6.53 17.85 -5.70
CA LYS A 157 6.99 18.11 -7.07
C LYS A 157 7.02 16.82 -7.91
N MET A 158 7.48 15.68 -7.34
CA MET A 158 7.44 14.37 -8.03
C MET A 158 6.02 13.94 -8.41
N LEU A 159 5.06 14.12 -7.51
CA LEU A 159 3.65 13.79 -7.75
C LEU A 159 3.04 14.65 -8.85
N LYS A 160 3.50 15.89 -8.99
CA LYS A 160 3.06 16.88 -9.99
C LYS A 160 3.95 16.88 -11.23
N ALA A 161 4.85 15.91 -11.40
CA ALA A 161 5.64 15.81 -12.61
C ALA A 161 4.73 15.70 -13.84
N GLU A 162 4.99 16.51 -14.86
CA GLU A 162 4.23 16.51 -16.10
C GLU A 162 4.23 15.12 -16.73
N ILE A 163 3.08 14.66 -17.19
CA ILE A 163 2.95 13.45 -18.00
C ILE A 163 2.93 13.86 -19.46
N LYS A 164 3.92 13.45 -20.24
CA LYS A 164 4.06 13.83 -21.65
C LYS A 164 2.80 13.52 -22.44
N GLY A 165 2.20 14.52 -23.04
CA GLY A 165 0.96 14.44 -23.82
C GLY A 165 -0.33 14.43 -22.99
N VAL A 166 -0.25 14.58 -21.65
CA VAL A 166 -1.43 14.64 -20.77
C VAL A 166 -1.42 15.93 -19.92
N GLY A 167 -0.24 16.43 -19.52
CA GLY A 167 -0.08 17.59 -18.65
C GLY A 167 0.25 17.25 -17.21
N VAL A 168 0.08 18.23 -16.32
CA VAL A 168 0.39 18.09 -14.88
C VAL A 168 -0.80 17.41 -14.18
N PRO A 169 -0.59 16.25 -13.50
CA PRO A 169 -1.65 15.56 -12.81
C PRO A 169 -2.04 16.30 -11.52
N ASN A 170 -3.33 16.37 -11.22
CA ASN A 170 -3.86 16.91 -9.96
C ASN A 170 -4.01 15.85 -8.86
N LYS A 171 -3.96 14.58 -9.23
CA LYS A 171 -4.04 13.40 -8.36
C LYS A 171 -3.29 12.22 -8.98
N GLY A 172 -3.10 11.19 -8.20
CA GLY A 172 -2.48 9.93 -8.62
C GLY A 172 -0.97 9.88 -8.36
N THR A 173 -0.43 8.69 -8.44
CA THR A 173 1.01 8.41 -8.40
C THR A 173 1.43 7.70 -9.67
N PRO A 174 2.58 8.05 -10.30
CA PRO A 174 3.00 7.40 -11.55
C PRO A 174 3.15 5.89 -11.38
N GLN A 175 2.34 5.09 -12.10
CA GLN A 175 2.46 3.64 -12.11
C GLN A 175 3.76 3.24 -12.83
N GLY A 176 4.85 3.08 -12.11
CA GLY A 176 6.19 2.79 -12.64
C GLY A 176 7.27 3.62 -11.98
N GLY A 177 6.89 4.59 -11.15
CA GLY A 177 7.79 5.25 -10.23
C GLY A 177 8.29 4.30 -9.13
N ILE A 178 9.54 4.43 -8.73
CA ILE A 178 10.16 3.59 -7.67
C ILE A 178 9.53 3.88 -6.30
N LEU A 179 9.13 5.12 -6.07
CA LEU A 179 8.54 5.56 -4.80
C LEU A 179 7.04 5.23 -4.70
N SER A 180 6.34 5.10 -5.83
CA SER A 180 4.87 4.93 -5.87
C SER A 180 4.33 3.78 -5.03
N PRO A 181 4.97 2.58 -4.96
CA PRO A 181 4.50 1.51 -4.09
C PRO A 181 4.57 1.84 -2.59
N LEU A 182 5.58 2.59 -2.16
CA LEU A 182 5.69 3.04 -0.77
C LEU A 182 4.60 4.08 -0.45
N LEU A 183 4.39 5.05 -1.35
CA LEU A 183 3.33 6.07 -1.20
C LEU A 183 1.94 5.43 -1.17
N ALA A 184 1.70 4.41 -2.00
CA ALA A 184 0.47 3.62 -1.99
C ALA A 184 0.22 2.96 -0.62
N ASN A 185 1.25 2.38 -0.03
CA ASN A 185 1.16 1.79 1.30
C ASN A 185 0.92 2.85 2.40
N ILE A 186 1.48 4.06 2.27
CA ILE A 186 1.20 5.17 3.20
C ILE A 186 -0.29 5.54 3.17
N VAL A 187 -0.88 5.66 1.96
CA VAL A 187 -2.31 6.00 1.80
C VAL A 187 -3.20 4.95 2.46
N LEU A 188 -2.98 3.68 2.15
CA LEU A 188 -3.84 2.59 2.62
C LEU A 188 -3.55 2.15 4.06
N ASN A 189 -2.44 2.57 4.67
CA ASN A 189 -2.16 2.28 6.07
C ASN A 189 -3.23 2.87 7.01
N GLU A 190 -3.85 3.98 6.64
CA GLU A 190 -4.95 4.57 7.41
C GLU A 190 -6.19 3.66 7.39
N LEU A 191 -6.49 3.02 6.24
CA LEU A 191 -7.54 2.00 6.12
C LEU A 191 -7.23 0.78 7.00
N ASP A 192 -6.00 0.28 6.93
CA ASP A 192 -5.57 -0.89 7.70
C ASP A 192 -5.78 -0.68 9.20
N TRP A 193 -5.33 0.45 9.72
CA TRP A 193 -5.49 0.79 11.13
C TRP A 193 -6.94 1.09 11.51
N TRP A 194 -7.71 1.72 10.62
CA TRP A 194 -9.13 1.94 10.86
C TRP A 194 -9.88 0.61 11.00
N VAL A 195 -9.73 -0.32 10.06
CA VAL A 195 -10.39 -1.65 10.16
C VAL A 195 -9.92 -2.40 11.40
N SER A 196 -8.60 -2.40 11.66
CA SER A 196 -8.05 -3.07 12.83
C SER A 196 -8.57 -2.48 14.15
N SER A 197 -8.76 -1.17 14.23
CA SER A 197 -9.29 -0.49 15.42
C SER A 197 -10.74 -0.86 15.74
N GLN A 198 -11.51 -1.36 14.76
CA GLN A 198 -12.90 -1.77 14.99
C GLN A 198 -13.01 -3.11 15.74
N TRP A 199 -11.95 -3.95 15.70
CA TRP A 199 -11.94 -5.24 16.38
C TRP A 199 -10.55 -5.65 16.89
N GLU A 200 -9.59 -5.91 16.01
CA GLU A 200 -8.32 -6.55 16.38
C GLU A 200 -7.51 -5.68 17.34
N ALA A 201 -7.35 -4.40 17.05
CA ALA A 201 -6.65 -3.41 17.88
C ALA A 201 -7.58 -2.61 18.79
N PHE A 202 -8.87 -2.99 18.91
CA PHE A 202 -9.82 -2.27 19.76
C PHE A 202 -9.30 -2.20 21.21
N PRO A 203 -9.24 -1.02 21.85
CA PRO A 203 -8.74 -0.87 23.20
C PRO A 203 -9.72 -1.47 24.22
N THR A 204 -9.19 -2.19 25.21
CA THR A 204 -9.97 -2.75 26.31
C THR A 204 -9.49 -2.18 27.64
N ARG A 205 -10.40 -1.97 28.60
CA ARG A 205 -10.06 -1.45 29.95
C ARG A 205 -9.05 -2.32 30.70
N LYS A 206 -9.16 -3.65 30.53
CA LYS A 206 -8.25 -4.63 31.15
C LYS A 206 -7.39 -5.27 30.07
N ASN A 207 -6.16 -5.63 30.40
CA ASN A 207 -5.34 -6.43 29.52
C ASN A 207 -5.74 -7.91 29.67
N TYR A 208 -6.46 -8.43 28.67
CA TYR A 208 -6.87 -9.84 28.59
C TYR A 208 -5.86 -10.72 27.88
N SER A 209 -4.86 -10.13 27.22
CA SER A 209 -3.87 -10.87 26.44
C SER A 209 -2.83 -11.52 27.36
N LYS A 210 -2.41 -12.74 27.00
CA LYS A 210 -1.39 -13.50 27.76
C LYS A 210 -0.21 -13.82 26.84
N ILE A 211 1.00 -13.77 27.39
CA ILE A 211 2.18 -14.27 26.67
C ILE A 211 2.12 -15.80 26.75
N ARG A 212 2.24 -16.46 25.61
CA ARG A 212 2.38 -17.92 25.48
C ARG A 212 3.63 -18.25 24.71
N THR A 213 4.22 -19.39 25.00
CA THR A 213 5.42 -19.90 24.33
C THR A 213 5.07 -21.11 23.47
N LEU A 214 5.49 -21.10 22.20
CA LEU A 214 5.40 -22.25 21.32
C LEU A 214 6.40 -23.34 21.75
N LYS A 215 6.20 -24.57 21.27
CA LYS A 215 7.18 -25.68 21.46
C LYS A 215 8.58 -25.35 20.94
N SER A 216 8.69 -24.43 19.96
CA SER A 216 9.95 -23.91 19.41
C SER A 216 10.67 -22.88 20.31
N GLY A 217 10.15 -22.58 21.51
CA GLY A 217 10.67 -21.54 22.40
C GLY A 217 10.24 -20.11 22.04
N LYS A 218 9.58 -19.87 20.91
CA LYS A 218 9.15 -18.54 20.48
C LYS A 218 7.93 -18.09 21.29
N ALA A 219 8.06 -16.95 22.00
CA ALA A 219 6.95 -16.30 22.68
C ALA A 219 6.03 -15.54 21.70
N TYR A 220 4.74 -15.55 21.97
CA TYR A 220 3.74 -14.77 21.24
C TYR A 220 2.64 -14.27 22.19
N LEU A 221 1.97 -13.18 21.79
CA LEU A 221 0.87 -12.61 22.54
C LEU A 221 -0.46 -13.27 22.09
N ASP A 222 -1.11 -13.99 23.03
CA ASP A 222 -2.41 -14.63 22.79
C ASP A 222 -3.54 -13.68 23.14
N HIS A 223 -4.31 -13.27 22.16
CA HIS A 223 -5.47 -12.39 22.29
C HIS A 223 -6.81 -13.12 22.43
N SER A 224 -6.83 -14.45 22.60
CA SER A 224 -8.06 -15.25 22.63
C SER A 224 -9.04 -14.80 23.71
N ASN A 225 -8.52 -14.49 24.92
CA ASN A 225 -9.36 -14.01 26.02
C ASN A 225 -9.91 -12.60 25.76
N LYS A 226 -9.12 -11.72 25.11
CA LYS A 226 -9.58 -10.39 24.68
C LYS A 226 -10.77 -10.52 23.74
N TYR A 227 -10.64 -11.35 22.69
CA TYR A 227 -11.69 -11.52 21.71
C TYR A 227 -12.94 -12.19 22.28
N ARG A 228 -12.79 -13.11 23.25
CA ARG A 228 -13.92 -13.69 23.97
C ARG A 228 -14.67 -12.64 24.78
N ALA A 229 -13.96 -11.87 25.61
CA ALA A 229 -14.56 -10.81 26.43
C ALA A 229 -15.28 -9.77 25.55
N MET A 230 -14.67 -9.35 24.43
CA MET A 230 -15.30 -8.41 23.51
C MET A 230 -16.58 -8.98 22.88
N LYS A 231 -16.57 -10.26 22.50
CA LYS A 231 -17.77 -10.93 21.93
C LYS A 231 -18.92 -11.00 22.93
N GLU A 232 -18.63 -11.24 24.20
CA GLU A 232 -19.61 -11.38 25.28
C GLU A 232 -20.16 -10.04 25.77
N SER A 233 -19.30 -9.01 25.81
CA SER A 233 -19.64 -7.72 26.43
C SER A 233 -19.95 -6.58 25.46
N THR A 234 -19.82 -6.79 24.13
CA THR A 234 -20.03 -5.72 23.14
C THR A 234 -20.83 -6.20 21.93
N LYS A 235 -21.36 -5.23 21.16
CA LYS A 235 -21.99 -5.46 19.85
C LYS A 235 -21.04 -5.23 18.67
N LEU A 236 -19.71 -5.14 18.93
CA LEU A 236 -18.71 -4.92 17.89
C LEU A 236 -18.70 -6.06 16.87
N LYS A 237 -18.48 -5.69 15.60
CA LYS A 237 -18.38 -6.64 14.51
C LYS A 237 -17.00 -7.28 14.48
N ARG A 238 -16.95 -8.61 14.51
CA ARG A 238 -15.68 -9.34 14.42
C ARG A 238 -15.17 -9.28 12.99
N MET A 239 -14.09 -8.54 12.77
CA MET A 239 -13.48 -8.35 11.46
C MET A 239 -11.95 -8.31 11.52
N PHE A 240 -11.30 -8.80 10.45
CA PHE A 240 -9.85 -8.80 10.29
C PHE A 240 -9.51 -8.50 8.85
N ILE A 241 -8.60 -7.56 8.62
CA ILE A 241 -8.13 -7.21 7.27
C ILE A 241 -6.84 -7.96 6.92
N VAL A 242 -6.76 -8.38 5.66
CA VAL A 242 -5.54 -8.85 5.01
C VAL A 242 -5.39 -8.06 3.72
N ARG A 243 -4.29 -7.34 3.55
CA ARG A 243 -4.05 -6.50 2.37
C ARG A 243 -2.75 -6.86 1.66
N TYR A 244 -2.82 -6.94 0.33
CA TYR A 244 -1.67 -7.04 -0.56
C TYR A 244 -1.72 -5.92 -1.60
N ALA A 245 -0.91 -4.87 -1.44
CA ALA A 245 -0.97 -3.65 -2.23
C ALA A 245 -2.34 -2.95 -2.13
N ASP A 246 -3.04 -2.77 -3.24
CA ASP A 246 -4.40 -2.23 -3.35
C ASP A 246 -5.50 -3.29 -3.24
N ASP A 247 -5.14 -4.57 -3.30
CA ASP A 247 -6.07 -5.69 -3.06
C ASP A 247 -6.18 -5.99 -1.56
N PHE A 248 -7.38 -5.93 -1.02
CA PHE A 248 -7.61 -6.27 0.38
C PHE A 248 -8.93 -7.01 0.60
N LYS A 249 -8.90 -7.83 1.64
CA LYS A 249 -10.03 -8.65 2.03
C LYS A 249 -10.29 -8.50 3.53
N ILE A 250 -11.57 -8.33 3.91
CA ILE A 250 -11.99 -8.26 5.31
C ILE A 250 -12.79 -9.52 5.66
N PHE A 251 -12.28 -10.29 6.61
CA PHE A 251 -12.86 -11.56 7.06
C PHE A 251 -13.84 -11.32 8.20
N CYS A 252 -15.07 -11.83 8.08
CA CYS A 252 -16.18 -11.56 8.98
C CYS A 252 -16.84 -12.86 9.49
N SER A 253 -17.61 -12.73 10.59
CA SER A 253 -18.28 -13.86 11.23
C SER A 253 -19.61 -14.28 10.57
N SER A 254 -20.38 -13.32 10.04
CA SER A 254 -21.70 -13.53 9.44
C SER A 254 -21.88 -12.72 8.16
N TYR A 255 -22.87 -13.09 7.36
CA TYR A 255 -23.23 -12.37 6.13
C TYR A 255 -23.73 -10.95 6.43
N GLU A 256 -24.57 -10.83 7.46
CA GLU A 256 -25.10 -9.53 7.90
C GLU A 256 -23.99 -8.57 8.34
N ASP A 257 -23.01 -9.08 9.11
CA ASP A 257 -21.85 -8.26 9.49
C ASP A 257 -21.05 -7.87 8.26
N ALA A 258 -20.83 -8.79 7.31
CA ALA A 258 -20.13 -8.50 6.07
C ALA A 258 -20.80 -7.41 5.23
N GLN A 259 -22.15 -7.41 5.14
CA GLN A 259 -22.91 -6.35 4.47
C GLN A 259 -22.69 -4.98 5.12
N LYS A 260 -22.80 -4.90 6.45
CA LYS A 260 -22.58 -3.65 7.21
C LYS A 260 -21.17 -3.15 7.06
N ILE A 261 -20.17 -4.06 7.12
CA ILE A 261 -18.74 -3.75 6.96
C ILE A 261 -18.46 -3.28 5.54
N PHE A 262 -19.06 -3.91 4.52
CA PHE A 262 -18.91 -3.50 3.11
C PHE A 262 -19.38 -2.04 2.91
N ILE A 263 -20.58 -1.72 3.39
CA ILE A 263 -21.16 -0.37 3.29
C ILE A 263 -20.28 0.66 4.02
N ALA A 264 -19.90 0.35 5.27
CA ALA A 264 -19.07 1.24 6.08
C ALA A 264 -17.69 1.46 5.46
N THR A 265 -17.07 0.41 4.92
CA THR A 265 -15.75 0.49 4.27
C THR A 265 -15.81 1.32 2.99
N LYS A 266 -16.86 1.10 2.16
CA LYS A 266 -17.10 1.90 0.94
C LYS A 266 -17.26 3.38 1.28
N GLN A 267 -18.08 3.71 2.26
CA GLN A 267 -18.31 5.09 2.72
C GLN A 267 -17.00 5.69 3.26
N TRP A 268 -16.28 4.97 4.09
CA TRP A 268 -15.01 5.42 4.66
C TRP A 268 -13.95 5.72 3.59
N LEU A 269 -13.81 4.84 2.58
CA LEU A 269 -12.90 5.06 1.45
C LEU A 269 -13.25 6.35 0.68
N SER A 270 -14.53 6.57 0.42
CA SER A 270 -15.01 7.77 -0.29
C SER A 270 -14.79 9.05 0.53
N GLU A 271 -15.22 9.07 1.79
CA GLU A 271 -15.18 10.27 2.63
C GLU A 271 -13.77 10.59 3.14
N ARG A 272 -13.00 9.55 3.49
CA ARG A 272 -11.71 9.72 4.16
C ARG A 272 -10.53 9.75 3.20
N LEU A 273 -10.55 8.92 2.16
CA LEU A 273 -9.45 8.82 1.19
C LEU A 273 -9.79 9.38 -0.20
N HIS A 274 -11.03 9.80 -0.45
CA HIS A 274 -11.54 10.26 -1.73
C HIS A 274 -11.36 9.20 -2.84
N LEU A 275 -11.52 7.91 -2.45
CA LEU A 275 -11.37 6.77 -3.34
C LEU A 275 -12.71 6.08 -3.58
N GLU A 276 -12.97 5.73 -4.85
CA GLU A 276 -14.16 5.02 -5.27
C GLU A 276 -13.92 3.51 -5.32
N VAL A 277 -14.94 2.75 -4.92
CA VAL A 277 -14.97 1.28 -5.05
C VAL A 277 -15.48 0.90 -6.43
N SER A 278 -14.86 -0.13 -7.05
CA SER A 278 -15.34 -0.73 -8.30
C SER A 278 -16.54 -1.64 -8.03
N PRO A 279 -17.77 -1.26 -8.48
CA PRO A 279 -18.96 -2.06 -8.18
C PRO A 279 -18.89 -3.47 -8.78
N ASP A 280 -18.36 -3.58 -10.01
CA ASP A 280 -18.34 -4.83 -10.79
C ASP A 280 -17.35 -5.86 -10.21
N LYS A 281 -16.39 -5.41 -9.42
CA LYS A 281 -15.33 -6.26 -8.88
C LYS A 281 -15.40 -6.46 -7.37
N SER A 282 -16.24 -5.68 -6.69
CA SER A 282 -16.38 -5.75 -5.25
C SER A 282 -17.58 -6.61 -4.87
N LYS A 283 -17.36 -7.58 -3.99
CA LYS A 283 -18.38 -8.58 -3.62
C LYS A 283 -18.22 -9.07 -2.18
N ILE A 284 -19.28 -9.69 -1.67
CA ILE A 284 -19.22 -10.47 -0.44
C ILE A 284 -19.26 -11.95 -0.82
N THR A 285 -18.22 -12.68 -0.43
CA THR A 285 -18.07 -14.11 -0.73
C THR A 285 -18.35 -14.95 0.51
N ASN A 286 -19.19 -15.99 0.36
CA ASN A 286 -19.39 -17.02 1.36
C ASN A 286 -18.55 -18.25 1.03
N LEU A 287 -17.42 -18.41 1.69
CA LEU A 287 -16.45 -19.47 1.44
C LEU A 287 -16.94 -20.88 1.75
N ARG A 288 -18.11 -21.05 2.44
CA ARG A 288 -18.74 -22.35 2.64
C ARG A 288 -19.52 -22.83 1.41
N LYS A 289 -19.91 -21.90 0.53
CA LYS A 289 -20.72 -22.20 -0.67
C LYS A 289 -19.90 -22.10 -1.97
N ASN A 290 -18.87 -21.24 -2.02
CA ASN A 290 -18.11 -20.94 -3.23
C ASN A 290 -16.60 -21.11 -2.96
N TYR A 291 -16.10 -22.32 -3.17
CA TYR A 291 -14.67 -22.63 -2.94
C TYR A 291 -13.74 -22.20 -4.08
N THR A 292 -14.25 -21.93 -5.29
CA THR A 292 -13.45 -21.89 -6.52
C THR A 292 -12.85 -20.54 -6.92
N ASP A 293 -13.35 -19.40 -6.39
CA ASP A 293 -12.97 -18.07 -6.91
C ASP A 293 -12.22 -17.17 -5.91
N PHE A 294 -11.60 -17.75 -4.90
CA PHE A 294 -11.15 -16.95 -3.76
C PHE A 294 -9.64 -16.70 -3.67
N LEU A 295 -8.79 -17.46 -4.35
CA LEU A 295 -7.31 -17.35 -4.22
C LEU A 295 -6.66 -16.84 -5.51
#